data_50060d1af349c814e27363db17df232e
#
_entry.id   50060d1af349c814e27363db17df232e
#
_cell.length_a   1.000
_cell.length_b   1.000
_cell.length_c   1.000
_cell.angle_alpha   90.00
_cell.angle_beta   90.00
_cell.angle_gamma   90.00
#
_symmetry.space_group_name_H-M   'P 1'
#
loop_
_entity.id
_entity.type
_entity.pdbx_description
1 polymer ?
#
loop_
_entity_poly.entity_id
_entity_poly.type
_entity_poly.pdbx_seq_one_letter_code
_entity_poly.pdbx_strand_id
1 'polypeptide(L)' 'MTMERQRKFRSKFDKVMYEKGITAVELSEKTGLAIGSIRNLRRTGVEHCRYRTLKKLCEALGVKGYEL' A
#
# COMPACT_ATOMS: atom_id res chain seq x y z
N MET A 1 -16.94 20.54 3.15
CA MET A 1 -15.97 20.04 4.12
C MET A 1 -15.99 18.52 4.14
N THR A 2 -14.89 17.91 3.88
CA THR A 2 -14.84 16.46 3.80
C THR A 2 -13.95 15.89 4.88
N MET A 3 -14.26 14.68 5.30
CA MET A 3 -13.44 13.99 6.30
C MET A 3 -12.07 13.64 5.76
N GLU A 4 -11.95 13.50 4.45
CA GLU A 4 -10.67 13.15 3.83
C GLU A 4 -9.59 14.18 4.11
N ARG A 5 -9.96 15.41 4.27
CA ARG A 5 -9.00 16.48 4.50
C ARG A 5 -8.29 16.34 5.84
N GLN A 6 -8.91 15.62 6.78
CA GLN A 6 -8.34 15.40 8.10
C GLN A 6 -7.81 14.00 8.29
N ARG A 7 -7.92 13.20 7.24
CA ARG A 7 -7.46 11.82 7.32
C ARG A 7 -5.95 11.78 7.42
N LYS A 8 -5.47 11.06 8.39
CA LYS A 8 -4.03 10.85 8.57
C LYS A 8 -3.69 9.45 8.10
N PHE A 9 -2.69 9.36 7.26
CA PHE A 9 -2.24 8.07 6.76
C PHE A 9 -1.09 7.57 7.61
N ARG A 10 -1.06 6.27 7.82
CA ARG A 10 -0.01 5.66 8.65
C ARG A 10 1.32 5.62 7.92
N SER A 11 1.28 5.58 6.60
CA SER A 11 2.47 5.54 5.79
C SER A 11 2.15 6.06 4.40
N LYS A 12 3.19 6.30 3.62
CA LYS A 12 3.03 6.71 2.23
C LYS A 12 2.32 5.61 1.43
N PHE A 13 2.61 4.35 1.73
CA PHE A 13 1.95 3.21 1.10
C PHE A 13 0.45 3.23 1.39
N ASP A 14 0.07 3.51 2.63
CA ASP A 14 -1.34 3.61 3.01
C ASP A 14 -2.05 4.69 2.19
N LYS A 15 -1.40 5.84 2.04
CA LYS A 15 -1.96 6.93 1.26
C LYS A 15 -2.15 6.54 -0.20
N VAL A 16 -1.15 5.87 -0.79
CA VAL A 16 -1.22 5.45 -2.18
C VAL A 16 -2.37 4.46 -2.38
N MET A 17 -2.54 3.50 -1.49
CA MET A 17 -3.64 2.56 -1.58
C MET A 17 -4.99 3.27 -1.52
N TYR A 18 -5.10 4.25 -0.64
CA TYR A 18 -6.32 5.01 -0.53
C TYR A 18 -6.62 5.78 -1.82
N GLU A 19 -5.61 6.44 -2.37
CA GLU A 19 -5.78 7.23 -3.58
C GLU A 19 -6.11 6.38 -4.80
N LYS A 20 -5.56 5.16 -4.83
CA LYS A 20 -5.85 4.23 -5.93
C LYS A 20 -7.17 3.49 -5.74
N GLY A 21 -7.79 3.60 -4.57
CA GLY A 21 -9.03 2.91 -4.29
C GLY A 21 -8.88 1.40 -4.19
N ILE A 22 -7.71 0.92 -3.83
CA ILE A 22 -7.42 -0.51 -3.73
C ILE A 22 -7.41 -0.93 -2.27
N THR A 23 -8.16 -1.99 -1.96
CA THR A 23 -8.21 -2.52 -0.59
C THR A 23 -7.10 -3.54 -0.38
N ALA A 24 -6.84 -3.85 0.90
CA ALA A 24 -5.85 -4.88 1.23
C ALA A 24 -6.24 -6.23 0.64
N VAL A 25 -7.53 -6.54 0.60
CA VAL A 25 -8.01 -7.80 0.01
C VAL A 25 -7.68 -7.85 -1.47
N GLU A 26 -7.99 -6.77 -2.19
CA GLU A 26 -7.69 -6.71 -3.61
C GLU A 26 -6.20 -6.82 -3.88
N LEU A 27 -5.40 -6.11 -3.10
CA LEU A 27 -3.97 -6.13 -3.30
C LEU A 27 -3.38 -7.50 -2.99
N SER A 28 -3.93 -8.17 -1.97
CA SER A 28 -3.53 -9.54 -1.66
C SER A 28 -3.78 -10.46 -2.84
N GLU A 29 -4.93 -10.32 -3.48
CA GLU A 29 -5.28 -11.15 -4.63
C GLU A 29 -4.37 -10.86 -5.82
N LYS A 30 -4.04 -9.60 -6.04
CA LYS A 30 -3.20 -9.22 -7.18
C LYS A 30 -1.74 -9.62 -7.00
N THR A 31 -1.25 -9.59 -5.78
CA THR A 31 0.17 -9.82 -5.51
C THR A 31 0.48 -11.21 -5.01
N GLY A 32 -0.52 -11.91 -4.49
CA GLY A 32 -0.30 -13.19 -3.84
C GLY A 32 0.26 -13.06 -2.44
N LEU A 33 0.34 -11.87 -1.91
CA LEU A 33 0.84 -11.64 -0.55
C LEU A 33 -0.29 -11.81 0.45
N ALA A 34 0.06 -12.20 1.67
CA ALA A 34 -0.94 -12.36 2.73
C ALA A 34 -1.54 -11.02 3.11
N ILE A 35 -2.84 -11.00 3.40
CA ILE A 35 -3.54 -9.78 3.81
C ILE A 35 -2.88 -9.16 5.03
N GLY A 36 -2.50 -10.01 6.01
CA GLY A 36 -1.85 -9.53 7.21
C GLY A 36 -0.55 -8.79 6.92
N SER A 37 0.22 -9.29 5.96
CA SER A 37 1.45 -8.63 5.54
C SER A 37 1.16 -7.27 4.94
N ILE A 38 0.14 -7.19 4.09
CA ILE A 38 -0.22 -5.92 3.46
C ILE A 38 -0.69 -4.91 4.51
N ARG A 39 -1.51 -5.34 5.45
CA ARG A 39 -1.97 -4.47 6.51
C ARG A 39 -0.82 -3.97 7.37
N ASN A 40 0.15 -4.84 7.64
CA ASN A 40 1.31 -4.44 8.39
C ASN A 40 2.13 -3.40 7.64
N LEU A 41 2.29 -3.58 6.32
CA LEU A 41 3.02 -2.63 5.49
C LEU A 41 2.31 -1.28 5.44
N ARG A 42 0.98 -1.28 5.44
CA ARG A 42 0.23 -0.02 5.48
C ARG A 42 0.49 0.74 6.78
N ARG A 43 0.67 0.01 7.86
CA ARG A 43 0.91 0.62 9.17
C ARG A 43 2.35 1.11 9.33
N THR A 44 3.31 0.32 8.86
CA THR A 44 4.73 0.61 9.09
C THR A 44 5.46 1.19 7.89
N GLY A 45 4.86 1.08 6.70
CA GLY A 45 5.52 1.52 5.47
C GLY A 45 6.31 0.39 4.83
N VAL A 46 6.87 0.68 3.67
CA VAL A 46 7.56 -0.34 2.87
C VAL A 46 9.09 -0.23 2.97
N GLU A 47 9.60 0.61 3.86
CA GLU A 47 11.04 0.87 3.95
C GLU A 47 11.84 -0.38 4.27
N HIS A 48 11.26 -1.29 5.03
CA HIS A 48 11.96 -2.50 5.48
C HIS A 48 11.50 -3.75 4.75
N CYS A 49 10.66 -3.62 3.74
CA CYS A 49 10.22 -4.79 3.00
C CYS A 49 11.29 -5.19 1.99
N ARG A 50 11.20 -6.44 1.55
CA ARG A 50 12.14 -6.94 0.56
C ARG A 50 11.86 -6.33 -0.80
N TYR A 51 12.89 -6.25 -1.62
CA TYR A 51 12.77 -5.70 -2.96
C TYR A 51 11.70 -6.42 -3.79
N ARG A 52 11.63 -7.74 -3.68
CA ARG A 52 10.61 -8.51 -4.40
C ARG A 52 9.21 -8.08 -4.01
N THR A 53 8.99 -7.89 -2.72
CA THR A 53 7.70 -7.46 -2.21
C THR A 53 7.36 -6.08 -2.74
N LEU A 54 8.32 -5.18 -2.66
CA LEU A 54 8.13 -3.81 -3.15
C LEU A 54 7.78 -3.82 -4.65
N LYS A 55 8.50 -4.62 -5.42
CA LYS A 55 8.26 -4.70 -6.85
C LYS A 55 6.85 -5.18 -7.16
N LYS A 56 6.38 -6.21 -6.46
CA LYS A 56 5.02 -6.72 -6.63
C LYS A 56 3.98 -5.66 -6.32
N LEU A 57 4.19 -4.92 -5.25
CA LEU A 57 3.28 -3.86 -4.85
C LEU A 57 3.24 -2.76 -5.91
N CYS A 58 4.40 -2.35 -6.41
CA CYS A 58 4.47 -1.32 -7.44
C CYS A 58 3.74 -1.74 -8.71
N GLU A 59 3.91 -2.97 -9.13
CA GLU A 59 3.26 -3.49 -10.32
C GLU A 59 1.74 -3.55 -10.15
N ALA A 60 1.30 -3.99 -8.98
CA ALA A 60 -0.13 -4.10 -8.72
C ALA A 60 -0.80 -2.73 -8.60
N LEU A 61 -0.09 -1.74 -8.07
CA LEU A 61 -0.63 -0.40 -7.89
C LEU A 61 -0.39 0.52 -9.09
N GLY A 62 0.49 0.12 -10.00
CA GLY A 62 0.81 0.94 -11.15
C GLY A 62 1.63 2.16 -10.79
N VAL A 63 2.49 2.06 -9.76
CA VAL A 63 3.33 3.16 -9.31
C VAL A 63 4.79 2.72 -9.29
N LYS A 64 5.68 3.69 -9.11
CA LYS A 64 7.10 3.41 -9.00
C LYS A 64 7.51 3.28 -7.54
N GLY A 65 8.63 2.61 -7.28
CA GLY A 65 9.07 2.35 -5.92
C GLY A 65 9.17 3.59 -5.05
N TYR A 66 9.66 4.69 -5.62
CA TYR A 66 9.82 5.92 -4.84
C TYR A 66 8.48 6.57 -4.45
N GLU A 67 7.38 6.10 -5.02
CA GLU A 67 6.06 6.63 -4.68
C GLU A 67 5.46 5.94 -3.46
N LEU A 68 6.08 4.89 -2.99
CA LEU A 68 5.66 4.19 -1.81
C LEU A 68 6.55 4.56 -0.63
#